data_4689991c671aad8e98e413d088ce0c0a
#
_entry.id   4689991c671aad8e98e413d088ce0c0a
#
_cell.length_a   1.000
_cell.length_b   1.000
_cell.length_c   1.000
_cell.angle_alpha   90.00
_cell.angle_beta   90.00
_cell.angle_gamma   90.00
#
_symmetry.space_group_name_H-M   'P 1'
#
loop_
_entity.id
_entity.type
_entity.pdbx_description
1 polymer ?
#
loop_
_entity_poly.entity_id
_entity_poly.type
_entity_poly.pdbx_seq_one_letter_code
_entity_poly.pdbx_strand_id
1 'polypeptide(L)'
;MLNQATDEVRARQVGGTANHWIVKMASNTGNGFRFVPLQAIDFDSWPVSKADIDPYYQKVHQLFKLGPFAYNDPDVWKADTDGPTLTNDGISSGIFSFCSTHYFTRQIPDLIKDSPTHTLYKNATVRELQVSPDGKQVIAAKVVTPEGKEFRVEAKQFILAAGGFGVPQLLLNSKSTNHPNGLGNNQDVVGRYYIDHSLILHGYFQVESKLLEKLKFYDMRDVNGVSVIGSIGLPETVKQQHNLQNLEAMLFPKPGVRDYNAFKSAQEFAWALQGKPMSLPLWKNTWNVIKGLPYLMHIAYQKFAKGMIIMPGLATGGWSHLSTQELQRRYQIIELIGMTEQKANPNNRVTLSDTLDPLGIPRIRVHMEPDEADIPSILATEQRLVTGLQASGFGEFHSYNGQDGKQLNYYTRTCHHLMGTARMGNDPATSVVDADCKLHGIDNCYIASSAVFPSGGYANPTMTILALSLRLANRLKQLSGVQVAEPT
;
A
#
# COMPACT_ATOMS: atom_id res chain seq x y z
N MET A 1 -10.47 10.54 16.04
CA MET A 1 -10.64 10.92 14.62
C MET A 1 -9.27 11.20 14.04
N LEU A 2 -8.86 10.46 13.02
CA LEU A 2 -7.68 10.81 12.24
C LEU A 2 -8.10 11.93 11.27
N ASN A 3 -7.79 13.19 11.61
CA ASN A 3 -7.88 14.30 10.66
C ASN A 3 -6.71 14.18 9.68
N GLN A 4 -6.85 13.36 8.64
CA GLN A 4 -5.89 13.37 7.56
C GLN A 4 -6.25 14.46 6.55
N ALA A 5 -5.27 15.27 6.21
CA ALA A 5 -5.35 16.14 5.05
C ALA A 5 -5.46 15.24 3.79
N THR A 6 -6.69 15.09 3.27
CA THR A 6 -6.95 14.24 2.09
C THR A 6 -6.20 14.71 0.85
N ASP A 7 -5.67 15.91 0.87
CA ASP A 7 -4.88 16.52 -0.21
C ASP A 7 -3.47 15.93 -0.32
N GLU A 8 -2.94 15.36 0.78
CA GLU A 8 -1.62 14.72 0.81
C GLU A 8 -1.66 13.29 0.24
N VAL A 9 -2.83 12.65 0.22
CA VAL A 9 -2.97 11.21 -0.09
C VAL A 9 -3.50 10.93 -1.49
N ARG A 10 -3.87 11.95 -2.26
CA ARG A 10 -4.31 11.78 -3.66
C ARG A 10 -3.94 12.96 -4.55
N ALA A 11 -3.52 12.67 -5.76
CA ALA A 11 -3.22 13.65 -6.78
C ALA A 11 -4.23 13.56 -7.93
N ARG A 12 -4.87 14.69 -8.27
CA ARG A 12 -5.75 14.82 -9.45
C ARG A 12 -4.92 15.36 -10.62
N GLN A 13 -4.12 14.50 -11.22
CA GLN A 13 -3.25 14.83 -12.36
C GLN A 13 -3.00 13.58 -13.22
N VAL A 14 -2.42 13.76 -14.40
CA VAL A 14 -1.99 12.64 -15.25
C VAL A 14 -0.97 11.80 -14.49
N GLY A 15 -1.15 10.48 -14.43
CA GLY A 15 -0.37 9.57 -13.61
C GLY A 15 -0.85 9.43 -12.15
N GLY A 16 -1.83 10.27 -11.75
CA GLY A 16 -2.46 10.16 -10.42
C GLY A 16 -1.48 10.22 -9.26
N THR A 17 -1.79 9.50 -8.18
CA THR A 17 -0.99 9.44 -6.95
C THR A 17 0.39 8.76 -7.16
N ALA A 18 0.61 8.04 -8.28
CA ALA A 18 1.93 7.49 -8.60
C ALA A 18 3.04 8.56 -8.67
N ASN A 19 2.68 9.82 -8.90
CA ASN A 19 3.61 10.95 -8.88
C ASN A 19 4.19 11.23 -7.48
N HIS A 20 3.57 10.71 -6.41
CA HIS A 20 4.00 10.93 -5.02
C HIS A 20 4.77 9.75 -4.44
N TRP A 21 4.94 8.65 -5.18
CA TRP A 21 5.66 7.48 -4.68
C TRP A 21 7.17 7.72 -4.70
N ILE A 22 7.82 7.47 -3.55
CA ILE A 22 9.18 7.94 -3.29
C ILE A 22 10.18 6.83 -2.92
N VAL A 23 9.80 5.55 -2.98
CA VAL A 23 10.72 4.45 -2.65
C VAL A 23 11.82 4.38 -3.69
N LYS A 24 13.07 4.55 -3.28
CA LYS A 24 14.25 4.43 -4.16
C LYS A 24 14.51 2.97 -4.46
N MET A 25 14.64 2.65 -5.75
CA MET A 25 14.98 1.32 -6.22
C MET A 25 16.50 1.08 -6.19
N ALA A 26 16.91 -0.19 -6.06
CA ALA A 26 18.32 -0.60 -6.01
C ALA A 26 19.09 -0.18 -7.28
N SER A 27 18.46 -0.24 -8.42
CA SER A 27 19.07 0.03 -9.74
C SER A 27 19.31 1.51 -10.06
N ASN A 28 19.10 2.43 -9.11
CA ASN A 28 19.16 3.89 -9.34
C ASN A 28 18.28 4.40 -10.50
N THR A 29 17.31 3.58 -10.96
CA THR A 29 16.41 3.91 -12.08
C THR A 29 15.28 4.84 -11.69
N GLY A 30 15.39 5.49 -10.54
CA GLY A 30 14.41 6.44 -10.02
C GLY A 30 13.60 5.90 -8.85
N ASN A 31 12.42 6.49 -8.65
CA ASN A 31 11.49 6.05 -7.62
C ASN A 31 10.65 4.87 -8.13
N GLY A 32 10.33 3.97 -7.22
CA GLY A 32 9.49 2.81 -7.48
C GLY A 32 8.41 2.64 -6.43
N PHE A 33 7.63 1.62 -6.61
CA PHE A 33 6.61 1.19 -5.67
C PHE A 33 6.58 -0.33 -5.61
N ARG A 34 6.10 -0.86 -4.49
CA ARG A 34 6.10 -2.29 -4.21
C ARG A 34 4.98 -3.01 -4.93
N PHE A 35 5.33 -4.16 -5.48
CA PHE A 35 4.42 -5.15 -6.02
C PHE A 35 4.49 -6.41 -5.18
N VAL A 36 3.32 -6.90 -4.77
CA VAL A 36 3.12 -8.20 -4.15
C VAL A 36 1.66 -8.60 -4.36
N PRO A 37 1.37 -9.86 -4.71
CA PRO A 37 0.00 -10.34 -4.84
C PRO A 37 -0.63 -10.53 -3.46
N LEU A 38 -1.95 -10.48 -3.39
CA LEU A 38 -2.69 -11.00 -2.25
C LEU A 38 -2.43 -12.50 -2.11
N GLN A 39 -2.37 -12.99 -0.87
CA GLN A 39 -2.22 -14.41 -0.55
C GLN A 39 -3.59 -15.11 -0.63
N ALA A 40 -3.61 -16.45 -0.61
CA ALA A 40 -4.86 -17.20 -0.72
C ALA A 40 -5.83 -16.87 0.43
N ILE A 41 -5.31 -16.73 1.65
CA ILE A 41 -6.09 -16.36 2.84
C ILE A 41 -6.80 -15.02 2.70
N ASP A 42 -6.27 -14.07 1.91
CA ASP A 42 -6.87 -12.76 1.73
C ASP A 42 -8.15 -12.83 0.90
N PHE A 43 -8.36 -13.91 0.13
CA PHE A 43 -9.53 -14.10 -0.72
C PHE A 43 -10.74 -14.73 -0.03
N ASP A 44 -10.67 -15.07 1.24
CA ASP A 44 -11.78 -15.71 1.97
C ASP A 44 -13.08 -14.90 1.97
N SER A 45 -12.97 -13.55 1.92
CA SER A 45 -14.12 -12.64 1.85
C SER A 45 -14.48 -12.15 0.44
N TRP A 46 -13.75 -12.61 -0.58
CA TRP A 46 -13.95 -12.20 -1.97
C TRP A 46 -14.94 -13.13 -2.70
N PRO A 47 -15.75 -12.61 -3.64
CA PRO A 47 -16.59 -13.45 -4.51
C PRO A 47 -15.81 -14.12 -5.66
N VAL A 48 -14.50 -13.93 -5.71
CA VAL A 48 -13.54 -14.54 -6.65
C VAL A 48 -12.43 -15.20 -5.87
N SER A 49 -11.89 -16.30 -6.38
CA SER A 49 -10.76 -17.00 -5.76
C SER A 49 -9.42 -16.43 -6.21
N LYS A 50 -8.36 -16.76 -5.47
CA LYS A 50 -6.99 -16.45 -5.93
C LYS A 50 -6.68 -17.03 -7.30
N ALA A 51 -7.15 -18.26 -7.57
CA ALA A 51 -6.95 -18.93 -8.86
C ALA A 51 -7.59 -18.19 -10.04
N ASP A 52 -8.70 -17.46 -9.82
CA ASP A 52 -9.33 -16.62 -10.85
C ASP A 52 -8.49 -15.39 -11.17
N ILE A 53 -7.62 -14.96 -10.26
CA ILE A 53 -6.81 -13.72 -10.37
C ILE A 53 -5.37 -14.01 -10.78
N ASP A 54 -4.81 -15.18 -10.43
CA ASP A 54 -3.40 -15.51 -10.71
C ASP A 54 -2.98 -15.36 -12.18
N PRO A 55 -3.79 -15.72 -13.20
CA PRO A 55 -3.43 -15.48 -14.61
C PRO A 55 -3.22 -13.98 -14.92
N TYR A 56 -3.96 -13.11 -14.24
CA TYR A 56 -3.84 -11.66 -14.41
C TYR A 56 -2.66 -11.09 -13.62
N TYR A 57 -2.29 -11.66 -12.47
CA TYR A 57 -1.04 -11.34 -11.78
C TYR A 57 0.17 -11.68 -12.66
N GLN A 58 0.19 -12.85 -13.30
CA GLN A 58 1.24 -13.21 -14.25
C GLN A 58 1.30 -12.23 -15.42
N LYS A 59 0.15 -11.81 -15.94
CA LYS A 59 0.09 -10.79 -17.00
C LYS A 59 0.64 -9.44 -16.55
N VAL A 60 0.36 -9.03 -15.31
CA VAL A 60 0.97 -7.83 -14.71
C VAL A 60 2.49 -7.97 -14.66
N HIS A 61 3.02 -9.13 -14.23
CA HIS A 61 4.46 -9.41 -14.22
C HIS A 61 5.10 -9.21 -15.60
N GLN A 62 4.47 -9.75 -16.65
CA GLN A 62 4.95 -9.59 -18.03
C GLN A 62 4.94 -8.13 -18.48
N LEU A 63 3.82 -7.40 -18.26
CA LEU A 63 3.65 -6.02 -18.69
C LEU A 63 4.61 -5.06 -18.00
N PHE A 64 4.88 -5.27 -16.71
CA PHE A 64 5.71 -4.39 -15.90
C PHE A 64 7.14 -4.92 -15.70
N LYS A 65 7.49 -6.04 -16.36
CA LYS A 65 8.83 -6.67 -16.33
C LYS A 65 9.31 -6.91 -14.90
N LEU A 66 8.46 -7.54 -14.08
CA LEU A 66 8.72 -7.80 -12.67
C LEU A 66 9.49 -9.11 -12.42
N GLY A 67 9.99 -9.77 -13.47
CA GLY A 67 10.68 -11.06 -13.36
C GLY A 67 9.72 -12.23 -13.11
N PRO A 68 10.20 -13.34 -12.51
CA PRO A 68 9.38 -14.51 -12.22
C PRO A 68 8.21 -14.20 -11.26
N PHE A 69 7.07 -14.83 -11.47
CA PHE A 69 5.96 -14.79 -10.51
C PHE A 69 6.18 -15.84 -9.42
N ALA A 70 7.09 -15.56 -8.48
CA ALA A 70 7.56 -16.50 -7.46
C ALA A 70 7.72 -15.80 -6.09
N TYR A 71 6.62 -15.30 -5.52
CA TYR A 71 6.65 -14.56 -4.25
C TYR A 71 6.82 -15.45 -3.03
N ASN A 72 6.37 -16.70 -3.10
CA ASN A 72 6.47 -17.69 -2.02
C ASN A 72 7.68 -18.63 -2.19
N ASP A 73 8.51 -18.38 -3.18
CA ASP A 73 9.76 -19.11 -3.41
C ASP A 73 10.94 -18.14 -3.36
N PRO A 74 11.48 -17.89 -2.16
CA PRO A 74 12.55 -16.93 -1.98
C PRO A 74 13.85 -17.35 -2.69
N ASP A 75 14.06 -18.64 -2.96
CA ASP A 75 15.29 -19.12 -3.59
C ASP A 75 15.41 -18.67 -5.05
N VAL A 76 14.30 -18.46 -5.75
CA VAL A 76 14.27 -17.86 -7.11
C VAL A 76 14.86 -16.45 -7.11
N TRP A 77 14.80 -15.76 -5.98
CA TRP A 77 15.21 -14.37 -5.83
C TRP A 77 16.54 -14.19 -5.08
N LYS A 78 17.23 -15.28 -4.80
CA LYS A 78 18.55 -15.24 -4.17
C LYS A 78 19.64 -14.93 -5.19
N ALA A 79 20.54 -14.02 -4.80
CA ALA A 79 21.85 -13.92 -5.40
C ALA A 79 22.85 -14.81 -4.64
N ASP A 80 23.93 -15.24 -5.27
CA ASP A 80 24.96 -16.11 -4.67
C ASP A 80 25.54 -15.55 -3.35
N THR A 81 25.46 -14.24 -3.16
CA THR A 81 25.99 -13.54 -1.99
C THR A 81 24.98 -13.33 -0.85
N ASP A 82 23.73 -13.76 -1.02
CA ASP A 82 22.63 -13.37 -0.10
C ASP A 82 22.58 -14.16 1.20
N GLY A 83 23.31 -15.23 1.33
CA GLY A 83 23.18 -16.11 2.49
C GLY A 83 21.86 -16.90 2.51
N PRO A 84 21.57 -17.67 3.57
CA PRO A 84 20.34 -18.44 3.69
C PRO A 84 19.13 -17.53 3.96
N THR A 85 17.97 -17.93 3.43
CA THR A 85 16.69 -17.34 3.83
C THR A 85 16.30 -17.79 5.23
N LEU A 86 15.61 -16.92 5.97
CA LEU A 86 15.12 -17.22 7.33
C LEU A 86 13.75 -17.92 7.22
N THR A 87 13.79 -19.22 6.99
CA THR A 87 12.57 -20.04 6.93
C THR A 87 12.70 -21.22 7.89
N ASN A 88 11.73 -21.38 8.76
CA ASN A 88 11.60 -22.49 9.70
C ASN A 88 10.11 -22.77 9.99
N ASP A 89 9.79 -23.66 10.89
CA ASP A 89 8.40 -24.01 11.20
C ASP A 89 7.56 -22.83 11.72
N GLY A 90 8.20 -21.78 12.21
CA GLY A 90 7.54 -20.60 12.79
C GLY A 90 7.51 -19.37 11.91
N ILE A 91 8.41 -19.28 10.92
CA ILE A 91 8.52 -18.12 10.03
C ILE A 91 8.79 -18.53 8.58
N SER A 92 8.34 -17.71 7.65
CA SER A 92 8.60 -17.85 6.22
C SER A 92 9.17 -16.57 5.63
N SER A 93 10.08 -16.72 4.67
CA SER A 93 10.58 -15.60 3.88
C SER A 93 9.73 -15.39 2.65
N GLY A 94 9.43 -14.13 2.36
CA GLY A 94 8.81 -13.66 1.14
C GLY A 94 9.63 -12.56 0.50
N ILE A 95 9.09 -11.99 -0.57
CA ILE A 95 9.70 -10.82 -1.23
C ILE A 95 8.65 -9.77 -1.60
N PHE A 96 9.11 -8.54 -1.72
CA PHE A 96 8.46 -7.49 -2.49
C PHE A 96 9.31 -7.20 -3.73
N SER A 97 8.70 -7.18 -4.91
CA SER A 97 9.32 -6.65 -6.12
C SER A 97 8.97 -5.18 -6.30
N PHE A 98 9.76 -4.46 -7.09
CA PHE A 98 9.57 -3.02 -7.31
C PHE A 98 9.48 -2.70 -8.78
N CYS A 99 8.57 -1.79 -9.10
CA CYS A 99 8.38 -1.24 -10.44
C CYS A 99 8.61 0.26 -10.43
N SER A 100 9.16 0.80 -11.52
CA SER A 100 9.36 2.23 -11.68
C SER A 100 8.04 2.99 -11.82
N THR A 101 7.92 4.12 -11.12
CA THR A 101 6.80 5.05 -11.26
C THR A 101 6.69 5.62 -12.68
N HIS A 102 7.74 5.56 -13.49
CA HIS A 102 7.77 5.99 -14.89
C HIS A 102 6.70 5.35 -15.76
N TYR A 103 6.28 4.11 -15.44
CA TYR A 103 5.20 3.45 -16.17
C TYR A 103 3.90 4.28 -16.11
N PHE A 104 3.53 4.78 -14.92
CA PHE A 104 2.29 5.52 -14.73
C PHE A 104 2.41 7.01 -15.03
N THR A 105 3.59 7.59 -14.78
CA THR A 105 3.79 9.03 -14.90
C THR A 105 4.20 9.49 -16.30
N ARG A 106 4.71 8.57 -17.13
CA ARG A 106 5.15 8.86 -18.49
C ARG A 106 4.69 7.84 -19.53
N GLN A 107 5.08 6.56 -19.42
CA GLN A 107 4.85 5.59 -20.50
C GLN A 107 3.39 5.40 -20.85
N ILE A 108 2.50 5.18 -19.85
CA ILE A 108 1.08 5.03 -20.09
C ILE A 108 0.45 6.33 -20.64
N PRO A 109 0.70 7.53 -20.05
CA PRO A 109 0.26 8.79 -20.65
C PRO A 109 0.72 9.01 -22.10
N ASP A 110 1.96 8.65 -22.44
CA ASP A 110 2.48 8.77 -23.80
C ASP A 110 1.76 7.81 -24.75
N LEU A 111 1.55 6.54 -24.35
CA LEU A 111 0.76 5.58 -25.12
C LEU A 111 -0.68 6.06 -25.40
N ILE A 112 -1.32 6.70 -24.42
CA ILE A 112 -2.66 7.27 -24.60
C ILE A 112 -2.61 8.45 -25.56
N LYS A 113 -1.63 9.33 -25.42
CA LYS A 113 -1.47 10.53 -26.26
C LYS A 113 -1.25 10.17 -27.73
N ASP A 114 -0.46 9.14 -27.98
CA ASP A 114 -0.07 8.72 -29.34
C ASP A 114 -1.08 7.74 -29.99
N SER A 115 -2.12 7.35 -29.25
CA SER A 115 -3.14 6.42 -29.73
C SER A 115 -4.22 7.14 -30.56
N PRO A 116 -4.53 6.68 -31.77
CA PRO A 116 -5.60 7.25 -32.58
C PRO A 116 -7.01 6.93 -32.06
N THR A 117 -7.13 5.97 -31.15
CA THR A 117 -8.42 5.48 -30.62
C THR A 117 -8.73 5.99 -29.21
N HIS A 118 -7.81 6.76 -28.60
CA HIS A 118 -7.98 7.28 -27.24
C HIS A 118 -8.09 8.81 -27.27
N THR A 119 -8.97 9.34 -26.42
CA THR A 119 -9.09 10.78 -26.19
C THR A 119 -8.88 11.07 -24.70
N LEU A 120 -7.88 11.90 -24.38
CA LEU A 120 -7.58 12.34 -23.01
C LEU A 120 -8.11 13.76 -22.81
N TYR A 121 -9.12 13.91 -21.95
CA TYR A 121 -9.58 15.19 -21.45
C TYR A 121 -8.78 15.60 -20.22
N LYS A 122 -8.04 16.70 -20.29
CA LYS A 122 -7.33 17.31 -19.15
C LYS A 122 -8.16 18.48 -18.61
N ASN A 123 -7.95 18.83 -17.34
CA ASN A 123 -8.71 19.88 -16.65
C ASN A 123 -10.24 19.64 -16.74
N ALA A 124 -10.63 18.38 -16.67
CA ALA A 124 -11.99 17.90 -16.85
C ALA A 124 -12.34 16.98 -15.67
N THR A 125 -13.00 17.55 -14.66
CA THR A 125 -13.39 16.80 -13.45
C THR A 125 -14.81 16.28 -13.62
N VAL A 126 -14.99 14.94 -13.53
CA VAL A 126 -16.31 14.33 -13.47
C VAL A 126 -16.95 14.68 -12.12
N ARG A 127 -18.06 15.39 -12.16
CA ARG A 127 -18.78 15.86 -10.97
C ARG A 127 -19.88 14.89 -10.54
N GLU A 128 -20.64 14.35 -11.51
CA GLU A 128 -21.72 13.40 -11.26
C GLU A 128 -21.95 12.50 -12.48
N LEU A 129 -22.57 11.34 -12.24
CA LEU A 129 -23.08 10.43 -13.27
C LEU A 129 -24.60 10.61 -13.38
N GLN A 130 -25.08 10.75 -14.60
CA GLN A 130 -26.50 10.88 -14.90
C GLN A 130 -27.04 9.51 -15.32
N VAL A 131 -28.19 9.13 -14.79
CA VAL A 131 -28.81 7.84 -15.09
C VAL A 131 -30.04 7.99 -15.98
N SER A 132 -30.42 6.91 -16.64
CA SER A 132 -31.66 6.78 -17.39
C SER A 132 -32.91 6.98 -16.49
N PRO A 133 -34.08 7.27 -17.04
CA PRO A 133 -35.30 7.49 -16.27
C PRO A 133 -35.71 6.29 -15.39
N ASP A 134 -35.40 5.07 -15.81
CA ASP A 134 -35.59 3.85 -15.01
C ASP A 134 -34.49 3.58 -13.96
N GLY A 135 -33.44 4.40 -13.95
CA GLY A 135 -32.32 4.32 -13.01
C GLY A 135 -31.34 3.15 -13.24
N LYS A 136 -31.46 2.41 -14.33
CA LYS A 136 -30.67 1.17 -14.56
C LYS A 136 -29.41 1.35 -15.39
N GLN A 137 -29.23 2.48 -16.05
CA GLN A 137 -28.07 2.76 -16.90
C GLN A 137 -27.50 4.14 -16.61
N VAL A 138 -26.19 4.26 -16.60
CA VAL A 138 -25.51 5.55 -16.71
C VAL A 138 -25.56 5.99 -18.15
N ILE A 139 -26.09 7.18 -18.42
CA ILE A 139 -26.22 7.75 -19.78
C ILE A 139 -25.19 8.83 -20.07
N ALA A 140 -24.68 9.51 -19.03
CA ALA A 140 -23.67 10.54 -19.20
C ALA A 140 -22.85 10.77 -17.91
N ALA A 141 -21.62 11.24 -18.08
CA ALA A 141 -20.82 11.87 -17.05
C ALA A 141 -20.90 13.40 -17.21
N LYS A 142 -21.30 14.11 -16.16
CA LYS A 142 -21.28 15.58 -16.12
C LYS A 142 -19.90 16.02 -15.66
N VAL A 143 -19.27 16.85 -16.46
CA VAL A 143 -17.86 17.28 -16.31
C VAL A 143 -17.82 18.79 -16.09
N VAL A 144 -16.93 19.22 -15.20
CA VAL A 144 -16.66 20.64 -14.94
C VAL A 144 -15.17 20.95 -15.12
N THR A 145 -14.86 22.07 -15.76
CA THR A 145 -13.47 22.57 -15.89
C THR A 145 -13.11 23.50 -14.71
N PRO A 146 -11.83 23.83 -14.50
CA PRO A 146 -11.40 24.78 -13.47
C PRO A 146 -12.05 26.17 -13.63
N GLU A 147 -12.39 26.56 -14.86
CA GLU A 147 -13.06 27.84 -15.18
C GLU A 147 -14.59 27.78 -14.97
N GLY A 148 -15.11 26.63 -14.48
CA GLY A 148 -16.54 26.44 -14.22
C GLY A 148 -17.39 26.08 -15.46
N LYS A 149 -16.77 25.82 -16.63
CA LYS A 149 -17.51 25.37 -17.81
C LYS A 149 -17.97 23.92 -17.60
N GLU A 150 -19.26 23.66 -17.86
CA GLU A 150 -19.85 22.32 -17.76
C GLU A 150 -20.10 21.72 -19.15
N PHE A 151 -19.90 20.41 -19.28
CA PHE A 151 -20.25 19.63 -20.46
C PHE A 151 -20.57 18.18 -20.08
N ARG A 152 -21.16 17.44 -21.03
CA ARG A 152 -21.51 16.02 -20.84
C ARG A 152 -20.65 15.14 -21.71
N VAL A 153 -20.27 13.96 -21.18
CA VAL A 153 -19.64 12.88 -21.93
C VAL A 153 -20.57 11.68 -21.90
N GLU A 154 -21.03 11.26 -23.05
CA GLU A 154 -21.90 10.10 -23.25
C GLU A 154 -21.05 8.89 -23.68
N ALA A 155 -21.36 7.70 -23.18
CA ALA A 155 -20.66 6.47 -23.50
C ALA A 155 -21.59 5.26 -23.35
N LYS A 156 -21.20 4.14 -23.98
CA LYS A 156 -21.91 2.85 -23.82
C LYS A 156 -21.57 2.19 -22.49
N GLN A 157 -20.33 2.34 -22.01
CA GLN A 157 -19.83 1.76 -20.77
C GLN A 157 -19.07 2.83 -19.98
N PHE A 158 -19.20 2.82 -18.67
CA PHE A 158 -18.54 3.73 -17.74
C PHE A 158 -17.66 2.94 -16.78
N ILE A 159 -16.36 3.27 -16.71
CA ILE A 159 -15.41 2.64 -15.81
C ILE A 159 -14.88 3.70 -14.85
N LEU A 160 -15.14 3.52 -13.55
CA LEU A 160 -14.72 4.43 -12.50
C LEU A 160 -13.35 4.00 -11.98
N ALA A 161 -12.30 4.74 -12.37
CA ALA A 161 -10.92 4.50 -11.95
C ALA A 161 -10.39 5.63 -11.04
N ALA A 162 -11.24 6.16 -10.15
CA ALA A 162 -10.95 7.35 -9.35
C ALA A 162 -10.29 7.08 -7.99
N GLY A 163 -9.87 5.82 -7.72
CA GLY A 163 -9.23 5.40 -6.47
C GLY A 163 -10.21 5.29 -5.29
N GLY A 164 -9.68 4.85 -4.13
CA GLY A 164 -10.50 4.49 -2.96
C GLY A 164 -11.32 5.63 -2.36
N PHE A 165 -10.97 6.90 -2.60
CA PHE A 165 -11.75 8.05 -2.13
C PHE A 165 -12.54 8.74 -3.24
N GLY A 166 -12.04 8.76 -4.47
CA GLY A 166 -12.73 9.41 -5.58
C GLY A 166 -13.96 8.63 -6.05
N VAL A 167 -13.91 7.30 -6.01
CA VAL A 167 -15.05 6.44 -6.37
C VAL A 167 -16.26 6.69 -5.45
N PRO A 168 -16.17 6.55 -4.11
CA PRO A 168 -17.32 6.82 -3.25
C PRO A 168 -17.76 8.29 -3.32
N GLN A 169 -16.85 9.26 -3.46
CA GLN A 169 -17.21 10.66 -3.64
C GLN A 169 -18.12 10.86 -4.86
N LEU A 170 -17.74 10.27 -6.01
CA LEU A 170 -18.51 10.37 -7.25
C LEU A 170 -19.86 9.67 -7.13
N LEU A 171 -19.89 8.44 -6.61
CA LEU A 171 -21.12 7.66 -6.45
C LEU A 171 -22.12 8.35 -5.49
N LEU A 172 -21.67 8.82 -4.34
CA LEU A 172 -22.51 9.52 -3.34
C LEU A 172 -23.02 10.87 -3.87
N ASN A 173 -22.25 11.55 -4.74
CA ASN A 173 -22.66 12.80 -5.35
C ASN A 173 -23.60 12.61 -6.56
N SER A 174 -23.66 11.41 -7.13
CA SER A 174 -24.53 11.08 -8.27
C SER A 174 -25.92 10.67 -7.82
N LYS A 175 -26.76 11.68 -7.50
CA LYS A 175 -28.11 11.49 -6.99
C LYS A 175 -29.15 11.62 -8.09
N SER A 176 -30.22 10.84 -7.99
CA SER A 176 -31.38 10.90 -8.87
C SER A 176 -32.65 10.48 -8.10
N THR A 177 -33.82 10.54 -8.74
CA THR A 177 -35.08 10.04 -8.14
C THR A 177 -34.96 8.56 -7.75
N ASN A 178 -34.30 7.75 -8.56
CA ASN A 178 -34.13 6.31 -8.31
C ASN A 178 -32.95 6.01 -7.34
N HIS A 179 -32.04 6.95 -7.16
CA HIS A 179 -30.86 6.85 -6.31
C HIS A 179 -30.72 8.08 -5.40
N PRO A 180 -31.65 8.33 -4.46
CA PRO A 180 -31.67 9.56 -3.66
C PRO A 180 -30.46 9.67 -2.73
N ASN A 181 -29.88 8.54 -2.33
CA ASN A 181 -28.71 8.46 -1.44
C ASN A 181 -27.37 8.36 -2.19
N GLY A 182 -27.39 8.49 -3.53
CA GLY A 182 -26.24 8.28 -4.39
C GLY A 182 -26.35 7.00 -5.23
N LEU A 183 -25.66 6.97 -6.36
CA LEU A 183 -25.68 5.84 -7.29
C LEU A 183 -25.11 4.58 -6.65
N GLY A 184 -25.84 3.46 -6.68
CA GLY A 184 -25.45 2.21 -6.05
C GLY A 184 -25.51 2.22 -4.52
N ASN A 185 -26.09 3.26 -3.88
CA ASN A 185 -26.12 3.44 -2.44
C ASN A 185 -27.51 3.29 -1.79
N ASN A 186 -28.38 2.51 -2.38
CA ASN A 186 -29.74 2.31 -1.82
C ASN A 186 -29.72 1.57 -0.47
N GLN A 187 -28.67 0.81 -0.19
CA GLN A 187 -28.44 0.04 1.03
C GLN A 187 -27.42 0.70 1.99
N ASP A 188 -27.06 1.96 1.75
CA ASP A 188 -26.05 2.70 2.53
C ASP A 188 -24.69 1.96 2.65
N VAL A 189 -24.24 1.30 1.58
CA VAL A 189 -22.97 0.53 1.55
C VAL A 189 -21.82 1.33 0.94
N VAL A 190 -22.11 2.27 0.03
CA VAL A 190 -21.08 3.09 -0.61
C VAL A 190 -20.34 3.94 0.42
N GLY A 191 -19.01 3.87 0.40
CA GLY A 191 -18.14 4.56 1.34
C GLY A 191 -17.86 3.80 2.62
N ARG A 192 -18.63 2.77 3.00
CA ARG A 192 -18.37 1.92 4.17
C ARG A 192 -17.22 0.96 3.94
N TYR A 193 -16.77 0.32 5.01
CA TYR A 193 -15.70 -0.67 5.01
C TYR A 193 -14.36 -0.10 4.50
N TYR A 194 -14.11 1.18 4.71
CA TYR A 194 -12.80 1.76 4.41
C TYR A 194 -11.73 1.04 5.21
N ILE A 195 -10.74 0.50 4.51
CA ILE A 195 -9.54 -0.14 5.06
C ILE A 195 -8.28 0.49 4.49
N ASP A 196 -7.23 0.51 5.30
CA ASP A 196 -5.88 0.92 4.95
C ASP A 196 -4.89 -0.07 5.59
N HIS A 197 -3.61 0.07 5.32
CA HIS A 197 -2.59 -0.66 6.06
C HIS A 197 -1.98 0.23 7.13
N SER A 198 -1.63 -0.39 8.25
CA SER A 198 -0.78 0.23 9.27
C SER A 198 0.63 -0.33 9.21
N LEU A 199 1.62 0.51 9.47
CA LEU A 199 2.98 0.07 9.75
C LEU A 199 3.22 0.09 11.25
N ILE A 200 3.56 -1.07 11.78
CA ILE A 200 3.84 -1.27 13.20
C ILE A 200 5.35 -1.32 13.40
N LEU A 201 5.84 -0.53 14.31
CA LEU A 201 7.20 -0.59 14.80
C LEU A 201 7.24 -1.57 15.98
N HIS A 202 7.51 -2.84 15.68
CA HIS A 202 7.42 -3.92 16.66
C HIS A 202 8.47 -3.80 17.77
N GLY A 203 9.70 -3.52 17.38
CA GLY A 203 10.83 -3.46 18.30
C GLY A 203 12.15 -3.67 17.59
N TYR A 204 13.17 -4.06 18.34
CA TYR A 204 14.49 -4.36 17.78
C TYR A 204 15.12 -5.56 18.46
N PHE A 205 15.98 -6.25 17.72
CA PHE A 205 16.89 -7.27 18.22
C PHE A 205 18.27 -6.67 18.43
N GLN A 206 18.92 -7.02 19.53
CA GLN A 206 20.37 -6.89 19.63
C GLN A 206 21.00 -8.04 18.86
N VAL A 207 21.91 -7.75 17.94
CA VAL A 207 22.46 -8.76 17.05
C VAL A 207 23.98 -8.75 17.05
N GLU A 208 24.57 -9.93 16.92
CA GLU A 208 25.97 -10.03 16.57
C GLU A 208 26.17 -9.63 15.11
N SER A 209 27.22 -8.88 14.84
CA SER A 209 27.52 -8.36 13.51
C SER A 209 27.68 -9.43 12.43
N LYS A 210 28.10 -10.64 12.79
CA LYS A 210 28.16 -11.80 11.87
C LYS A 210 26.79 -12.21 11.32
N LEU A 211 25.72 -11.92 12.04
CA LEU A 211 24.37 -12.20 11.58
C LEU A 211 23.99 -11.27 10.41
N LEU A 212 24.41 -9.99 10.44
CA LEU A 212 24.09 -9.02 9.41
C LEU A 212 24.57 -9.43 8.01
N GLU A 213 25.69 -10.15 7.92
CA GLU A 213 26.23 -10.67 6.67
C GLU A 213 25.29 -11.70 6.02
N LYS A 214 24.59 -12.46 6.85
CA LYS A 214 23.65 -13.51 6.42
C LYS A 214 22.29 -12.97 6.05
N LEU A 215 22.03 -11.68 6.25
CA LEU A 215 20.73 -11.07 6.07
C LEU A 215 20.62 -10.20 4.79
N LYS A 216 21.59 -10.29 3.88
CA LYS A 216 21.61 -9.49 2.66
C LYS A 216 20.37 -9.68 1.79
N PHE A 217 19.76 -10.86 1.84
CA PHE A 217 18.47 -11.14 1.20
C PHE A 217 17.37 -10.13 1.58
N TYR A 218 17.41 -9.59 2.80
CA TYR A 218 16.40 -8.67 3.35
C TYR A 218 16.68 -7.20 3.08
N ASP A 219 17.74 -6.87 2.33
CA ASP A 219 18.00 -5.51 1.84
C ASP A 219 17.37 -5.26 0.47
N MET A 220 17.24 -3.99 0.13
CA MET A 220 16.90 -3.58 -1.23
C MET A 220 18.07 -3.89 -2.17
N ARG A 221 17.86 -4.77 -3.13
CA ARG A 221 18.88 -5.24 -4.07
C ARG A 221 18.30 -5.44 -5.46
N ASP A 222 19.15 -5.52 -6.45
CA ASP A 222 18.80 -5.88 -7.82
C ASP A 222 19.07 -7.37 -8.05
N VAL A 223 18.08 -8.09 -8.56
CA VAL A 223 18.21 -9.48 -8.99
C VAL A 223 17.73 -9.57 -10.43
N ASN A 224 18.65 -9.85 -11.33
CA ASN A 224 18.37 -9.96 -12.77
C ASN A 224 17.61 -8.74 -13.36
N GLY A 225 17.96 -7.52 -12.91
CA GLY A 225 17.34 -6.29 -13.38
C GLY A 225 16.04 -5.91 -12.70
N VAL A 226 15.62 -6.66 -11.68
CA VAL A 226 14.44 -6.37 -10.86
C VAL A 226 14.88 -5.97 -9.45
N SER A 227 14.45 -4.80 -9.00
CA SER A 227 14.68 -4.41 -7.61
C SER A 227 13.74 -5.18 -6.69
N VAL A 228 14.30 -5.82 -5.66
CA VAL A 228 13.56 -6.63 -4.68
C VAL A 228 14.04 -6.35 -3.25
N ILE A 229 13.19 -6.64 -2.28
CA ILE A 229 13.52 -6.66 -0.85
C ILE A 229 12.88 -7.89 -0.21
N GLY A 230 13.64 -8.62 0.61
CA GLY A 230 13.12 -9.74 1.37
C GLY A 230 12.22 -9.29 2.51
N SER A 231 11.27 -10.14 2.87
CA SER A 231 10.34 -9.96 3.98
C SER A 231 10.25 -11.23 4.81
N ILE A 232 9.63 -11.11 5.99
CA ILE A 232 9.40 -12.21 6.91
C ILE A 232 7.95 -12.17 7.36
N GLY A 233 7.27 -13.28 7.21
CA GLY A 233 5.91 -13.50 7.69
C GLY A 233 5.76 -14.83 8.41
N LEU A 234 4.54 -15.17 8.77
CA LEU A 234 4.17 -16.50 9.23
C LEU A 234 3.76 -17.38 8.04
N PRO A 235 4.04 -18.68 8.08
CA PRO A 235 3.44 -19.63 7.13
C PRO A 235 1.92 -19.50 7.11
N GLU A 236 1.30 -19.64 5.94
CA GLU A 236 -0.14 -19.48 5.77
C GLU A 236 -0.93 -20.47 6.65
N THR A 237 -0.41 -21.70 6.78
CA THR A 237 -0.97 -22.74 7.67
C THR A 237 -1.02 -22.30 9.14
N VAL A 238 0.03 -21.59 9.62
CA VAL A 238 0.08 -21.05 10.98
C VAL A 238 -0.95 -19.92 11.17
N LYS A 239 -1.07 -19.04 10.17
CA LYS A 239 -2.08 -17.96 10.20
C LYS A 239 -3.49 -18.52 10.26
N GLN A 240 -3.82 -19.50 9.43
CA GLN A 240 -5.13 -20.17 9.41
C GLN A 240 -5.42 -20.91 10.73
N GLN A 241 -4.47 -21.72 11.21
CA GLN A 241 -4.62 -22.49 12.46
C GLN A 241 -4.93 -21.62 13.67
N HIS A 242 -4.36 -20.43 13.71
CA HIS A 242 -4.49 -19.51 14.85
C HIS A 242 -5.42 -18.33 14.57
N ASN A 243 -6.09 -18.29 13.43
CA ASN A 243 -6.97 -17.19 12.99
C ASN A 243 -6.29 -15.82 13.10
N LEU A 244 -5.04 -15.74 12.59
CA LEU A 244 -4.24 -14.53 12.62
C LEU A 244 -4.44 -13.72 11.35
N GLN A 245 -4.47 -12.41 11.49
CA GLN A 245 -4.45 -11.50 10.37
C GLN A 245 -3.12 -11.57 9.62
N ASN A 246 -3.18 -11.19 8.34
CA ASN A 246 -2.00 -11.18 7.50
C ASN A 246 -1.09 -10.00 7.87
N LEU A 247 0.16 -10.32 8.18
CA LEU A 247 1.21 -9.36 8.51
C LEU A 247 2.53 -9.82 7.90
N GLU A 248 3.24 -8.88 7.29
CA GLU A 248 4.57 -9.12 6.75
C GLU A 248 5.55 -8.08 7.27
N ALA A 249 6.70 -8.53 7.75
CA ALA A 249 7.69 -7.70 8.39
C ALA A 249 8.97 -7.55 7.55
N MET A 250 9.65 -6.45 7.73
CA MET A 250 10.93 -6.12 7.12
C MET A 250 11.95 -5.85 8.21
N LEU A 251 13.22 -6.15 7.90
CA LEU A 251 14.35 -6.04 8.81
C LEU A 251 15.25 -4.88 8.38
N PHE A 252 15.50 -3.95 9.30
CA PHE A 252 16.36 -2.82 9.05
C PHE A 252 17.47 -2.70 10.10
N PRO A 253 18.74 -2.90 9.70
CA PRO A 253 19.85 -2.68 10.61
C PRO A 253 19.94 -1.22 11.00
N LYS A 254 20.19 -0.97 12.29
CA LYS A 254 20.30 0.36 12.89
C LYS A 254 21.55 0.43 13.76
N PRO A 255 22.08 1.63 14.00
CA PRO A 255 23.14 1.82 14.98
C PRO A 255 22.69 1.39 16.37
N GLY A 256 23.63 1.33 17.32
CA GLY A 256 23.27 1.06 18.72
C GLY A 256 22.25 2.08 19.24
N VAL A 257 21.48 1.66 20.25
CA VAL A 257 20.33 2.41 20.81
C VAL A 257 20.66 3.86 21.14
N ARG A 258 21.86 4.12 21.72
CA ARG A 258 22.31 5.47 22.03
C ARG A 258 22.37 6.35 20.78
N ASP A 259 23.02 5.87 19.75
CA ASP A 259 23.29 6.61 18.50
C ASP A 259 22.02 6.72 17.65
N TYR A 260 21.15 5.70 17.69
CA TYR A 260 19.84 5.73 17.06
C TYR A 260 18.90 6.77 17.70
N ASN A 261 18.87 6.83 19.04
CA ASN A 261 18.09 7.84 19.75
C ASN A 261 18.61 9.26 19.47
N ALA A 262 19.93 9.44 19.36
CA ALA A 262 20.51 10.72 18.98
C ALA A 262 20.07 11.15 17.57
N PHE A 263 20.09 10.23 16.61
CA PHE A 263 19.62 10.48 15.25
C PHE A 263 18.14 10.86 15.21
N LYS A 264 17.27 10.09 15.89
CA LYS A 264 15.83 10.42 15.98
C LYS A 264 15.60 11.78 16.62
N SER A 265 16.30 12.09 17.72
CA SER A 265 16.17 13.39 18.38
C SER A 265 16.64 14.57 17.50
N ALA A 266 17.72 14.39 16.75
CA ALA A 266 18.14 15.39 15.76
C ALA A 266 17.12 15.57 14.63
N GLN A 267 16.48 14.51 14.21
CA GLN A 267 15.41 14.56 13.22
C GLN A 267 14.15 15.26 13.77
N GLU A 268 13.77 15.03 15.03
CA GLU A 268 12.67 15.75 15.69
C GLU A 268 12.95 17.26 15.78
N PHE A 269 14.17 17.65 16.08
CA PHE A 269 14.54 19.08 16.03
C PHE A 269 14.38 19.69 14.63
N ALA A 270 14.82 18.97 13.59
CA ALA A 270 14.63 19.43 12.22
C ALA A 270 13.14 19.53 11.82
N TRP A 271 12.31 18.64 12.31
CA TRP A 271 10.86 18.69 12.11
C TRP A 271 10.18 19.79 12.92
N ALA A 272 10.64 20.02 14.16
CA ALA A 272 10.12 21.12 14.97
C ALA A 272 10.37 22.50 14.33
N LEU A 273 11.50 22.69 13.62
CA LEU A 273 11.76 23.88 12.81
C LEU A 273 10.75 24.05 11.66
N GLN A 274 10.08 22.98 11.25
CA GLN A 274 9.00 22.97 10.25
C GLN A 274 7.60 23.01 10.88
N GLY A 275 7.51 23.28 12.19
CA GLY A 275 6.23 23.39 12.92
C GLY A 275 5.61 22.04 13.32
N LYS A 276 6.32 20.92 13.19
CA LYS A 276 5.81 19.60 13.63
C LYS A 276 6.05 19.42 15.13
N PRO A 277 5.11 18.78 15.87
CA PRO A 277 5.27 18.52 17.29
C PRO A 277 6.39 17.48 17.52
N MET A 278 7.13 17.66 18.62
CA MET A 278 8.12 16.68 19.09
C MET A 278 7.42 15.57 19.91
N SER A 279 7.86 14.32 19.74
CA SER A 279 7.34 13.17 20.49
C SER A 279 7.93 13.07 21.90
N LEU A 280 9.16 13.54 22.08
CA LEU A 280 9.85 13.56 23.36
C LEU A 280 9.98 14.99 23.92
N PRO A 281 10.04 15.15 25.24
CA PRO A 281 10.33 16.45 25.87
C PRO A 281 11.66 17.03 25.39
N LEU A 282 11.74 18.35 25.27
CA LEU A 282 12.90 19.08 24.76
C LEU A 282 14.21 18.65 25.45
N TRP A 283 14.21 18.56 26.77
CA TRP A 283 15.41 18.18 27.54
C TRP A 283 15.90 16.76 27.19
N LYS A 284 14.97 15.82 26.91
CA LYS A 284 15.31 14.44 26.58
C LYS A 284 15.91 14.35 25.18
N ASN A 285 15.33 15.08 24.21
CA ASN A 285 15.87 15.20 22.85
C ASN A 285 17.28 15.83 22.88
N THR A 286 17.46 16.92 23.64
CA THR A 286 18.77 17.58 23.81
C THR A 286 19.80 16.62 24.38
N TRP A 287 19.44 15.86 25.44
CA TRP A 287 20.32 14.91 26.07
C TRP A 287 20.75 13.77 25.12
N ASN A 288 19.82 13.25 24.34
CA ASN A 288 20.12 12.24 23.33
C ASN A 288 21.11 12.77 22.28
N VAL A 289 20.89 13.98 21.78
CA VAL A 289 21.79 14.61 20.79
C VAL A 289 23.21 14.81 21.39
N ILE A 290 23.32 15.28 22.63
CA ILE A 290 24.62 15.47 23.29
C ILE A 290 25.35 14.12 23.43
N LYS A 291 24.67 13.08 23.90
CA LYS A 291 25.27 11.74 24.06
C LYS A 291 25.75 11.12 22.76
N GLY A 292 25.04 11.36 21.65
CA GLY A 292 25.36 10.80 20.34
C GLY A 292 26.05 11.78 19.39
N LEU A 293 26.54 12.92 19.87
CA LEU A 293 27.16 13.95 19.03
C LEU A 293 28.30 13.42 18.14
N PRO A 294 29.23 12.57 18.62
CA PRO A 294 30.27 11.99 17.77
C PRO A 294 29.70 11.18 16.59
N TYR A 295 28.65 10.40 16.85
CA TYR A 295 27.96 9.66 15.81
C TYR A 295 27.27 10.61 14.82
N LEU A 296 26.56 11.64 15.29
CA LEU A 296 25.88 12.61 14.43
C LEU A 296 26.86 13.36 13.51
N MET A 297 28.02 13.74 14.03
CA MET A 297 29.08 14.35 13.21
C MET A 297 29.60 13.39 12.14
N HIS A 298 29.81 12.13 12.53
CA HIS A 298 30.26 11.09 11.58
C HIS A 298 29.24 10.87 10.45
N ILE A 299 27.96 10.74 10.76
CA ILE A 299 26.92 10.52 9.72
C ILE A 299 26.71 11.77 8.86
N ALA A 300 26.81 12.96 9.42
CA ALA A 300 26.79 14.20 8.63
C ALA A 300 27.91 14.22 7.60
N TYR A 301 29.14 13.90 8.01
CA TYR A 301 30.27 13.76 7.08
C TYR A 301 30.00 12.71 5.99
N GLN A 302 29.50 11.50 6.36
CA GLN A 302 29.19 10.44 5.40
C GLN A 302 28.13 10.89 4.38
N LYS A 303 27.10 11.57 4.82
CA LYS A 303 26.02 12.05 3.98
C LYS A 303 26.49 13.17 3.03
N PHE A 304 27.10 14.20 3.57
CA PHE A 304 27.42 15.42 2.81
C PHE A 304 28.70 15.29 1.98
N ALA A 305 29.71 14.57 2.49
CA ALA A 305 30.96 14.41 1.77
C ALA A 305 31.03 13.18 0.84
N LYS A 306 30.26 12.13 1.16
CA LYS A 306 30.32 10.85 0.42
C LYS A 306 29.00 10.43 -0.23
N GLY A 307 27.90 11.15 -0.02
CA GLY A 307 26.59 10.83 -0.59
C GLY A 307 26.00 9.49 -0.11
N MET A 308 26.47 8.94 1.03
CA MET A 308 26.09 7.61 1.47
C MET A 308 24.71 7.58 2.14
N ILE A 309 24.00 6.46 1.98
CA ILE A 309 22.81 6.14 2.77
C ILE A 309 23.26 5.82 4.21
N ILE A 310 22.71 6.56 5.17
CA ILE A 310 23.19 6.49 6.56
C ILE A 310 22.33 5.55 7.38
N MET A 311 21.04 5.53 7.09
CA MET A 311 20.05 4.80 7.86
C MET A 311 19.18 3.97 6.90
N PRO A 312 19.40 2.66 6.81
CA PRO A 312 18.51 1.78 6.05
C PRO A 312 17.07 1.87 6.56
N GLY A 313 16.13 1.86 5.66
CA GLY A 313 14.72 1.96 5.99
C GLY A 313 13.82 1.67 4.81
N LEU A 314 12.50 1.77 5.01
CA LEU A 314 11.46 1.44 4.04
C LEU A 314 11.62 2.07 2.66
N ALA A 315 12.20 3.26 2.59
CA ALA A 315 12.35 4.01 1.36
C ALA A 315 13.76 3.93 0.74
N THR A 316 14.72 3.34 1.41
CA THR A 316 16.12 3.46 0.97
C THR A 316 16.89 2.16 0.91
N GLY A 317 16.65 1.18 1.78
CA GLY A 317 17.52 0.00 1.89
C GLY A 317 19.00 0.38 2.03
N GLY A 318 19.89 -0.38 1.40
CA GLY A 318 21.25 0.09 1.07
C GLY A 318 22.33 -0.28 2.07
N TRP A 319 22.28 -1.46 2.67
CA TRP A 319 23.29 -1.94 3.60
C TRP A 319 24.00 -3.23 3.15
N SER A 320 23.42 -3.98 2.20
CA SER A 320 23.97 -5.28 1.76
C SER A 320 25.29 -5.17 0.99
N HIS A 321 25.60 -4.00 0.43
CA HIS A 321 26.84 -3.72 -0.27
C HIS A 321 28.03 -3.38 0.65
N LEU A 322 27.77 -3.19 1.95
CA LEU A 322 28.81 -2.85 2.91
C LEU A 322 29.68 -4.08 3.24
N SER A 323 30.96 -3.84 3.48
CA SER A 323 31.87 -4.86 4.00
C SER A 323 31.49 -5.27 5.44
N THR A 324 31.91 -6.46 5.85
CA THR A 324 31.77 -6.97 7.22
C THR A 324 32.19 -5.95 8.27
N GLN A 325 33.37 -5.34 8.09
CA GLN A 325 33.89 -4.34 9.04
C GLN A 325 33.02 -3.10 9.11
N GLU A 326 32.44 -2.66 7.98
CA GLU A 326 31.54 -1.51 7.96
C GLU A 326 30.19 -1.83 8.60
N LEU A 327 29.65 -3.03 8.34
CA LEU A 327 28.42 -3.49 9.00
C LEU A 327 28.59 -3.51 10.52
N GLN A 328 29.67 -4.11 11.01
CA GLN A 328 30.02 -4.19 12.43
C GLN A 328 30.16 -2.84 13.09
N ARG A 329 30.80 -1.91 12.40
CA ARG A 329 31.01 -0.56 12.94
C ARG A 329 29.74 0.28 12.97
N ARG A 330 28.82 0.07 12.02
CA ARG A 330 27.64 0.94 11.82
C ARG A 330 26.40 0.45 12.54
N TYR A 331 26.20 -0.86 12.64
CA TYR A 331 24.92 -1.44 13.06
C TYR A 331 25.11 -2.42 14.22
N GLN A 332 24.26 -2.32 15.21
CA GLN A 332 24.27 -3.14 16.43
C GLN A 332 22.89 -3.72 16.75
N ILE A 333 21.85 -3.21 16.09
CA ILE A 333 20.49 -3.69 16.25
C ILE A 333 19.83 -3.90 14.89
N ILE A 334 18.80 -4.75 14.86
CA ILE A 334 17.89 -4.90 13.74
C ILE A 334 16.50 -4.50 14.19
N GLU A 335 15.93 -3.48 13.55
CA GLU A 335 14.58 -3.02 13.80
C GLU A 335 13.59 -3.84 12.95
N LEU A 336 12.49 -4.28 13.57
CA LEU A 336 11.42 -5.05 12.96
C LEU A 336 10.22 -4.13 12.69
N ILE A 337 9.88 -3.92 11.42
CA ILE A 337 8.74 -3.12 10.99
C ILE A 337 7.79 -4.00 10.20
N GLY A 338 6.55 -4.16 10.68
CA GLY A 338 5.50 -4.94 10.03
C GLY A 338 4.46 -4.08 9.33
N MET A 339 4.03 -4.51 8.16
CA MET A 339 2.83 -4.01 7.51
C MET A 339 1.70 -5.01 7.75
N THR A 340 0.60 -4.54 8.31
CA THR A 340 -0.50 -5.41 8.75
C THR A 340 -1.77 -5.12 8.00
N GLU A 341 -2.54 -6.17 7.81
CA GLU A 341 -3.94 -6.10 7.42
C GLU A 341 -4.76 -5.37 8.47
N GLN A 342 -5.82 -4.70 8.03
CA GLN A 342 -6.88 -4.16 8.86
C GLN A 342 -8.18 -4.89 8.54
N LYS A 343 -8.90 -5.35 9.56
CA LYS A 343 -10.23 -5.94 9.39
C LYS A 343 -11.23 -4.92 8.86
N ALA A 344 -12.07 -5.38 7.96
CA ALA A 344 -13.11 -4.55 7.37
C ALA A 344 -14.19 -4.21 8.42
N ASN A 345 -14.28 -2.93 8.82
CA ASN A 345 -15.26 -2.40 9.76
C ASN A 345 -16.28 -1.53 9.00
N PRO A 346 -17.61 -1.81 9.08
CA PRO A 346 -18.63 -1.03 8.40
C PRO A 346 -18.73 0.42 8.90
N ASN A 347 -18.23 0.71 10.09
CA ASN A 347 -18.21 2.06 10.67
C ASN A 347 -17.07 2.91 10.08
N ASN A 348 -15.99 2.28 9.61
CA ASN A 348 -14.96 2.99 8.86
C ASN A 348 -15.53 3.39 7.51
N ARG A 349 -15.68 4.69 7.27
CA ARG A 349 -16.39 5.14 6.09
C ARG A 349 -15.97 6.49 5.55
N VAL A 350 -16.21 6.66 4.27
CA VAL A 350 -16.15 7.92 3.54
C VAL A 350 -17.57 8.43 3.34
N THR A 351 -17.81 9.68 3.72
CA THR A 351 -19.09 10.37 3.50
C THR A 351 -18.86 11.71 2.79
N LEU A 352 -19.90 12.33 2.27
CA LEU A 352 -19.82 13.69 1.77
C LEU A 352 -19.93 14.69 2.95
N SER A 353 -19.20 15.79 2.82
CA SER A 353 -19.29 16.96 3.71
C SER A 353 -20.23 18.00 3.09
N ASP A 354 -20.78 18.88 3.92
CA ASP A 354 -21.54 20.05 3.46
C ASP A 354 -20.63 21.13 2.83
N THR A 355 -19.31 21.01 3.02
CA THR A 355 -18.33 21.94 2.44
C THR A 355 -18.01 21.53 1.01
N LEU A 356 -18.11 22.49 0.10
CA LEU A 356 -17.77 22.29 -1.31
C LEU A 356 -16.29 22.61 -1.61
N ASP A 357 -15.77 21.98 -2.65
CA ASP A 357 -14.51 22.38 -3.26
C ASP A 357 -14.71 23.56 -4.25
N PRO A 358 -13.65 24.16 -4.83
CA PRO A 358 -13.77 25.25 -5.77
C PRO A 358 -14.59 24.92 -7.04
N LEU A 359 -14.81 23.64 -7.34
CA LEU A 359 -15.62 23.18 -8.49
C LEU A 359 -17.08 22.89 -8.09
N GLY A 360 -17.48 23.24 -6.86
CA GLY A 360 -18.83 22.99 -6.35
C GLY A 360 -19.09 21.50 -6.04
N ILE A 361 -18.06 20.68 -5.86
CA ILE A 361 -18.17 19.27 -5.52
C ILE A 361 -18.07 19.12 -3.99
N PRO A 362 -18.99 18.38 -3.33
CA PRO A 362 -18.89 18.11 -1.91
C PRO A 362 -17.57 17.45 -1.55
N ARG A 363 -16.86 18.01 -0.55
CA ARG A 363 -15.65 17.41 -0.01
C ARG A 363 -16.01 16.09 0.69
N ILE A 364 -15.04 15.22 0.86
CA ILE A 364 -15.22 13.99 1.63
C ILE A 364 -14.86 14.22 3.11
N ARG A 365 -15.54 13.46 3.97
CA ARG A 365 -15.16 13.26 5.36
C ARG A 365 -14.82 11.78 5.53
N VAL A 366 -13.67 11.50 6.13
CA VAL A 366 -13.22 10.14 6.41
C VAL A 366 -13.36 9.88 7.89
N HIS A 367 -14.12 8.84 8.25
CA HIS A 367 -14.20 8.31 9.60
C HIS A 367 -13.47 6.97 9.63
N MET A 368 -12.52 6.84 10.55
CA MET A 368 -11.75 5.63 10.78
C MET A 368 -11.58 5.46 12.28
N GLU A 369 -12.11 4.38 12.79
CA GLU A 369 -11.91 3.94 14.16
C GLU A 369 -10.64 3.08 14.23
N PRO A 370 -9.76 3.28 15.22
CA PRO A 370 -8.72 2.31 15.52
C PRO A 370 -9.41 0.98 15.86
N ASP A 371 -9.03 -0.09 15.17
CA ASP A 371 -9.62 -1.39 15.48
C ASP A 371 -8.84 -2.04 16.62
N GLU A 372 -9.33 -1.87 17.86
CA GLU A 372 -8.76 -2.53 19.03
C GLU A 372 -8.82 -4.06 18.90
N ALA A 373 -9.75 -4.58 18.08
CA ALA A 373 -9.88 -6.00 17.80
C ALA A 373 -8.71 -6.58 16.97
N ASP A 374 -7.95 -5.73 16.27
CA ASP A 374 -6.76 -6.15 15.51
C ASP A 374 -5.54 -6.35 16.42
N ILE A 375 -5.47 -5.67 17.57
CA ILE A 375 -4.30 -5.66 18.46
C ILE A 375 -3.89 -7.06 18.91
N PRO A 376 -4.79 -7.93 19.42
CA PRO A 376 -4.41 -9.28 19.88
C PRO A 376 -3.79 -10.13 18.76
N SER A 377 -4.31 -10.05 17.54
CA SER A 377 -3.79 -10.79 16.40
C SER A 377 -2.39 -10.29 16.00
N ILE A 378 -2.17 -8.98 15.98
CA ILE A 378 -0.88 -8.36 15.66
C ILE A 378 0.17 -8.76 16.69
N LEU A 379 -0.13 -8.70 18.00
CA LEU A 379 0.79 -9.07 19.07
C LEU A 379 1.07 -10.57 19.07
N ALA A 380 0.09 -11.42 18.80
CA ALA A 380 0.30 -12.85 18.66
C ALA A 380 1.19 -13.20 17.46
N THR A 381 1.06 -12.46 16.36
CA THR A 381 1.96 -12.58 15.20
C THR A 381 3.37 -12.10 15.55
N GLU A 382 3.51 -10.95 16.22
CA GLU A 382 4.81 -10.43 16.70
C GLU A 382 5.54 -11.48 17.54
N GLN A 383 4.86 -12.05 18.52
CA GLN A 383 5.47 -13.05 19.41
C GLN A 383 6.00 -14.27 18.64
N ARG A 384 5.26 -14.76 17.65
CA ARG A 384 5.68 -15.87 16.81
C ARG A 384 6.87 -15.51 15.91
N LEU A 385 6.82 -14.34 15.28
CA LEU A 385 7.94 -13.83 14.48
C LEU A 385 9.20 -13.71 15.33
N VAL A 386 9.09 -13.16 16.54
CA VAL A 386 10.21 -13.02 17.48
C VAL A 386 10.79 -14.39 17.83
N THR A 387 9.94 -15.36 18.18
CA THR A 387 10.37 -16.74 18.51
C THR A 387 11.08 -17.39 17.32
N GLY A 388 10.53 -17.29 16.11
CA GLY A 388 11.13 -17.85 14.89
C GLY A 388 12.46 -17.18 14.52
N LEU A 389 12.59 -15.87 14.72
CA LEU A 389 13.82 -15.13 14.49
C LEU A 389 14.89 -15.50 15.52
N GLN A 390 14.53 -15.64 16.80
CA GLN A 390 15.46 -16.09 17.86
C GLN A 390 15.96 -17.51 17.58
N ALA A 391 15.10 -18.42 17.12
CA ALA A 391 15.50 -19.76 16.67
C ALA A 391 16.47 -19.71 15.48
N SER A 392 16.46 -18.62 14.70
CA SER A 392 17.39 -18.36 13.59
C SER A 392 18.66 -17.61 13.98
N GLY A 393 18.91 -17.44 15.28
CA GLY A 393 20.14 -16.85 15.81
C GLY A 393 20.07 -15.34 16.10
N PHE A 394 18.88 -14.74 16.09
CA PHE A 394 18.70 -13.38 16.59
C PHE A 394 18.80 -13.38 18.12
N GLY A 395 19.38 -12.31 18.67
CA GLY A 395 19.55 -12.14 20.11
C GLY A 395 18.28 -11.71 20.85
N GLU A 396 18.48 -10.97 21.94
CA GLU A 396 17.37 -10.44 22.75
C GLU A 396 16.51 -9.47 21.96
N PHE A 397 15.18 -9.62 22.10
CA PHE A 397 14.19 -8.72 21.50
C PHE A 397 13.70 -7.69 22.51
N HIS A 398 13.70 -6.43 22.12
CA HIS A 398 13.16 -5.32 22.88
C HIS A 398 11.94 -4.76 22.17
N SER A 399 10.75 -5.11 22.66
CA SER A 399 9.48 -4.64 22.09
C SER A 399 9.28 -3.14 22.34
N TYR A 400 8.75 -2.45 21.36
CA TYR A 400 8.23 -1.08 21.49
C TYR A 400 6.75 -1.06 21.83
N ASN A 401 6.05 -2.18 21.67
CA ASN A 401 4.64 -2.31 21.99
C ASN A 401 4.45 -2.45 23.50
N GLY A 402 3.32 -1.95 24.02
CA GLY A 402 3.05 -2.01 25.45
C GLY A 402 2.95 -3.45 25.96
N GLN A 403 3.56 -3.73 27.12
CA GLN A 403 3.51 -5.05 27.75
C GLN A 403 2.10 -5.43 28.24
N ASP A 404 1.18 -4.46 28.34
CA ASP A 404 -0.19 -4.67 28.72
C ASP A 404 -1.08 -5.21 27.57
N GLY A 405 -0.52 -5.40 26.37
CA GLY A 405 -1.24 -5.91 25.19
C GLY A 405 -2.31 -4.97 24.65
N LYS A 406 -2.31 -3.70 25.05
CA LYS A 406 -3.35 -2.73 24.72
C LYS A 406 -2.90 -1.63 23.76
N GLN A 407 -1.60 -1.51 23.53
CA GLN A 407 -1.07 -0.40 22.75
C GLN A 407 0.00 -0.87 21.78
N LEU A 408 -0.20 -0.51 20.50
CA LEU A 408 0.78 -0.71 19.44
C LEU A 408 1.58 0.56 19.18
N ASN A 409 2.87 0.39 18.87
CA ASN A 409 3.71 1.48 18.43
C ASN A 409 3.65 1.60 16.91
N TYR A 410 2.86 2.53 16.42
CA TYR A 410 2.70 2.76 14.99
C TYR A 410 3.86 3.59 14.44
N TYR A 411 4.54 3.08 13.41
CA TYR A 411 5.38 3.90 12.53
C TYR A 411 4.49 4.88 11.75
N THR A 412 3.38 4.38 11.18
CA THR A 412 2.24 5.15 10.70
C THR A 412 0.96 4.35 10.81
N ARG A 413 -0.14 5.01 11.15
CA ARG A 413 -1.46 4.38 11.20
C ARG A 413 -2.09 4.18 9.84
N THR A 414 -1.58 4.86 8.81
CA THR A 414 -2.11 4.79 7.44
C THR A 414 -0.96 4.81 6.45
N CYS A 415 -1.00 3.89 5.50
CA CYS A 415 -0.04 3.81 4.40
C CYS A 415 -0.55 4.49 3.12
N HIS A 416 -1.74 5.11 3.21
CA HIS A 416 -2.46 5.68 2.06
C HIS A 416 -2.85 4.63 1.01
N HIS A 417 -3.10 3.42 1.47
CA HIS A 417 -3.61 2.30 0.68
C HIS A 417 -5.14 2.25 0.79
N LEU A 418 -5.80 3.21 0.16
CA LEU A 418 -7.23 3.46 0.29
C LEU A 418 -8.05 2.36 -0.40
N MET A 419 -8.72 1.48 0.37
CA MET A 419 -9.43 0.31 -0.13
C MET A 419 -10.83 0.18 0.48
N GLY A 420 -11.66 -0.70 -0.10
CA GLY A 420 -12.90 -1.22 0.50
C GLY A 420 -14.16 -0.36 0.34
N THR A 421 -14.04 0.91 -0.02
CA THR A 421 -15.13 1.91 -0.01
C THR A 421 -16.26 1.69 -1.03
N ALA A 422 -16.12 0.70 -1.91
CA ALA A 422 -17.13 0.22 -2.84
C ALA A 422 -16.98 -1.31 -3.01
N ARG A 423 -16.91 -2.02 -1.87
CA ARG A 423 -16.50 -3.42 -1.78
C ARG A 423 -17.28 -4.35 -2.71
N MET A 424 -16.56 -5.35 -3.20
CA MET A 424 -17.09 -6.44 -4.03
C MET A 424 -17.80 -7.49 -3.19
N GLY A 425 -18.85 -8.10 -3.73
CA GLY A 425 -19.56 -9.20 -3.09
C GLY A 425 -20.73 -9.66 -3.94
N ASN A 426 -21.31 -10.81 -3.57
CA ASN A 426 -22.46 -11.39 -4.27
C ASN A 426 -23.80 -10.79 -3.82
N ASP A 427 -23.87 -10.24 -2.61
CA ASP A 427 -25.08 -9.71 -2.03
C ASP A 427 -25.10 -8.18 -2.14
N PRO A 428 -26.01 -7.57 -2.92
CA PRO A 428 -26.13 -6.13 -3.04
C PRO A 428 -26.53 -5.42 -1.74
N ALA A 429 -27.00 -6.14 -0.72
CA ALA A 429 -27.28 -5.56 0.59
C ALA A 429 -25.99 -5.26 1.38
N THR A 430 -24.88 -5.93 1.07
CA THR A 430 -23.60 -5.81 1.79
C THR A 430 -22.43 -5.42 0.91
N SER A 431 -22.65 -5.26 -0.40
CA SER A 431 -21.62 -4.92 -1.40
C SER A 431 -22.10 -3.89 -2.41
N VAL A 432 -21.17 -3.23 -3.07
CA VAL A 432 -21.44 -2.18 -4.07
C VAL A 432 -21.31 -2.72 -5.48
N VAL A 433 -20.37 -3.63 -5.72
CA VAL A 433 -20.14 -4.25 -7.02
C VAL A 433 -20.18 -5.78 -6.93
N ASP A 434 -20.48 -6.42 -8.05
CA ASP A 434 -20.43 -7.87 -8.21
C ASP A 434 -18.98 -8.38 -8.46
N ALA A 435 -18.85 -9.69 -8.67
CA ALA A 435 -17.58 -10.36 -8.97
C ALA A 435 -16.87 -9.82 -10.23
N ASP A 436 -17.59 -9.21 -11.17
CA ASP A 436 -17.05 -8.59 -12.39
C ASP A 436 -16.78 -7.09 -12.21
N CYS A 437 -16.76 -6.59 -10.98
CA CYS A 437 -16.61 -5.17 -10.63
C CYS A 437 -17.75 -4.28 -11.20
N LYS A 438 -18.90 -4.86 -11.60
CA LYS A 438 -20.05 -4.12 -12.09
C LYS A 438 -20.90 -3.62 -10.93
N LEU A 439 -21.32 -2.37 -10.97
CA LEU A 439 -22.17 -1.76 -9.96
C LEU A 439 -23.51 -2.49 -9.88
N HIS A 440 -23.92 -2.94 -8.67
CA HIS A 440 -25.19 -3.64 -8.49
C HIS A 440 -26.39 -2.79 -8.97
N GLY A 441 -27.24 -3.41 -9.75
CA GLY A 441 -28.45 -2.76 -10.31
C GLY A 441 -28.19 -1.76 -11.44
N ILE A 442 -26.96 -1.61 -11.93
CA ILE A 442 -26.58 -0.76 -13.04
C ILE A 442 -25.92 -1.58 -14.15
N ASP A 443 -26.45 -1.50 -15.36
CA ASP A 443 -26.09 -2.44 -16.45
C ASP A 443 -24.72 -2.14 -17.08
N ASN A 444 -24.24 -0.88 -17.03
CA ASN A 444 -23.12 -0.39 -17.80
C ASN A 444 -22.09 0.43 -17.01
N CYS A 445 -22.03 0.27 -15.68
CA CYS A 445 -21.09 0.98 -14.84
C CYS A 445 -20.23 0.00 -14.04
N TYR A 446 -18.90 0.18 -14.10
CA TYR A 446 -17.90 -0.69 -13.50
C TYR A 446 -16.89 0.11 -12.68
N ILE A 447 -16.22 -0.54 -11.72
CA ILE A 447 -15.19 0.09 -10.89
C ILE A 447 -13.84 -0.62 -11.09
N ALA A 448 -12.83 0.11 -11.55
CA ALA A 448 -11.44 -0.33 -11.68
C ALA A 448 -10.56 0.37 -10.63
N SER A 449 -10.61 -0.08 -9.39
CA SER A 449 -9.96 0.59 -8.25
C SER A 449 -9.87 -0.34 -7.04
N SER A 450 -8.96 -0.07 -6.11
CA SER A 450 -8.93 -0.69 -4.78
C SER A 450 -10.19 -0.44 -3.93
N ALA A 451 -11.05 0.49 -4.33
CA ALA A 451 -12.36 0.67 -3.68
C ALA A 451 -13.17 -0.63 -3.62
N VAL A 452 -12.98 -1.56 -4.59
CA VAL A 452 -13.73 -2.82 -4.65
C VAL A 452 -13.22 -3.93 -3.71
N PHE A 453 -12.09 -3.75 -3.03
CA PHE A 453 -11.48 -4.80 -2.21
C PHE A 453 -12.31 -5.11 -0.96
N PRO A 454 -12.75 -6.36 -0.73
CA PRO A 454 -13.36 -6.78 0.53
C PRO A 454 -12.36 -6.89 1.69
N SER A 455 -11.11 -7.25 1.38
CA SER A 455 -9.97 -7.32 2.29
C SER A 455 -8.71 -6.85 1.55
N GLY A 456 -7.69 -6.42 2.27
CA GLY A 456 -6.46 -5.87 1.69
C GLY A 456 -5.21 -6.73 1.93
N GLY A 457 -5.29 -7.73 2.83
CA GLY A 457 -4.10 -8.44 3.30
C GLY A 457 -3.04 -7.45 3.83
N TYR A 458 -1.76 -7.80 3.69
CA TYR A 458 -0.66 -6.86 3.93
C TYR A 458 -0.12 -6.25 2.62
N ALA A 459 -0.62 -6.70 1.47
CA ALA A 459 -0.05 -6.38 0.16
C ALA A 459 -0.38 -4.95 -0.29
N ASN A 460 0.61 -4.25 -0.86
CA ASN A 460 0.33 -2.98 -1.53
C ASN A 460 -0.73 -3.19 -2.63
N PRO A 461 -1.80 -2.40 -2.71
CA PRO A 461 -2.98 -2.73 -3.53
C PRO A 461 -2.74 -2.65 -5.03
N THR A 462 -1.67 -2.02 -5.49
CA THR A 462 -1.46 -1.67 -6.91
C THR A 462 -1.46 -2.91 -7.83
N MET A 463 -0.80 -3.99 -7.42
CA MET A 463 -0.74 -5.20 -8.25
C MET A 463 -2.13 -5.82 -8.44
N THR A 464 -2.91 -5.88 -7.39
CA THR A 464 -4.28 -6.41 -7.43
C THR A 464 -5.23 -5.49 -8.19
N ILE A 465 -5.06 -4.15 -8.08
CA ILE A 465 -5.80 -3.19 -8.92
C ILE A 465 -5.55 -3.47 -10.41
N LEU A 466 -4.30 -3.69 -10.80
CA LEU A 466 -3.92 -3.96 -12.19
C LEU A 466 -4.48 -5.31 -12.67
N ALA A 467 -4.38 -6.36 -11.86
CA ALA A 467 -4.91 -7.69 -12.18
C ALA A 467 -6.44 -7.64 -12.38
N LEU A 468 -7.19 -7.01 -11.47
CA LEU A 468 -8.64 -6.81 -11.61
C LEU A 468 -8.99 -5.95 -12.82
N SER A 469 -8.19 -4.91 -13.12
CA SER A 469 -8.41 -4.05 -14.29
C SER A 469 -8.24 -4.83 -15.61
N LEU A 470 -7.24 -5.71 -15.68
CA LEU A 470 -7.05 -6.60 -16.83
C LEU A 470 -8.19 -7.62 -16.95
N ARG A 471 -8.64 -8.19 -15.83
CA ARG A 471 -9.80 -9.09 -15.80
C ARG A 471 -11.06 -8.37 -16.29
N LEU A 472 -11.33 -7.18 -15.81
CA LEU A 472 -12.45 -6.35 -16.26
C LEU A 472 -12.34 -6.01 -17.75
N ALA A 473 -11.14 -5.64 -18.23
CA ALA A 473 -10.94 -5.36 -19.66
C ALA A 473 -11.25 -6.58 -20.53
N ASN A 474 -10.85 -7.79 -20.12
CA ASN A 474 -11.19 -9.01 -20.82
C ASN A 474 -12.71 -9.25 -20.81
N ARG A 475 -13.38 -9.04 -19.69
CA ARG A 475 -14.84 -9.17 -19.57
C ARG A 475 -15.58 -8.21 -20.52
N LEU A 476 -15.15 -6.95 -20.55
CA LEU A 476 -15.76 -5.94 -21.45
C LEU A 476 -15.54 -6.25 -22.93
N LYS A 477 -14.37 -6.79 -23.31
CA LYS A 477 -14.12 -7.27 -24.67
C LYS A 477 -15.09 -8.40 -25.06
N GLN A 478 -15.28 -9.37 -24.19
CA GLN A 478 -16.25 -10.46 -24.42
C GLN A 478 -17.67 -9.93 -24.61
N LEU A 479 -18.12 -9.00 -23.76
CA LEU A 479 -19.43 -8.37 -23.87
C LEU A 479 -19.60 -7.56 -25.17
N SER A 480 -18.50 -7.04 -25.72
CA SER A 480 -18.48 -6.28 -26.98
C SER A 480 -18.36 -7.17 -28.23
N GLY A 481 -18.37 -8.53 -28.09
CA GLY A 481 -18.21 -9.47 -29.19
C GLY A 481 -16.79 -9.54 -29.79
N VAL A 482 -15.81 -8.95 -29.15
CA VAL A 482 -14.40 -9.03 -29.55
C VAL A 482 -13.80 -10.35 -29.06
N GLN A 483 -13.28 -11.17 -29.96
CA GLN A 483 -12.57 -12.39 -29.57
C GLN A 483 -11.37 -12.02 -28.69
N VAL A 484 -11.33 -12.55 -27.47
CA VAL A 484 -10.21 -12.40 -26.53
C VAL A 484 -9.39 -13.69 -26.65
N ALA A 485 -8.10 -13.57 -27.02
CA ALA A 485 -7.18 -14.67 -26.83
C ALA A 485 -7.10 -14.96 -25.33
N GLU A 486 -7.24 -16.24 -24.95
CA GLU A 486 -7.07 -16.65 -23.57
C GLU A 486 -5.68 -16.21 -23.07
N PRO A 487 -5.53 -15.76 -21.82
CA PRO A 487 -4.22 -15.46 -21.25
C PRO A 487 -3.41 -16.76 -21.17
N THR A 488 -2.45 -16.91 -22.09
CA THR A 488 -1.43 -17.97 -22.05
C THR A 488 -0.41 -17.69 -20.97
#